data_c98d48c0fa35c5ff7b549d92800b9d60
#
_entry.id   c98d48c0fa35c5ff7b549d92800b9d60
#
_cell.length_a   1.000
_cell.length_b   1.000
_cell.length_c   1.000
_cell.angle_alpha   90.00
_cell.angle_beta   90.00
_cell.angle_gamma   90.00
#
_symmetry.space_group_name_H-M   'P 1'
#
loop_
_entity.id
_entity.type
_entity.pdbx_description
1 polymer ?
#
loop_
_entity_poly.entity_id
_entity_poly.type
_entity_poly.pdbx_seq_one_letter_code
_entity_poly.pdbx_strand_id
1 'polypeptide(L)'
;MSDEQIDYIVNHEIALEDSHPRGEKPKYFGELIEQDGSIHEWFGGFKTCLHLAIDKATSTIVGAYFDKQETLNGYYHVFHQILINYGIPYKFLTDNRTVFNYMSLNPDKRTSDKDVLTQYGYACKQLGVELETTSVSQAKGLIERTNGTFQGRLVSELRL
;
A
#
# COMPACT_ATOMS: atom_id res chain seq x y z
N MET A 1 -32.46 30.06 -14.86
CA MET A 1 -31.42 29.45 -14.00
C MET A 1 -30.45 30.58 -13.65
N SER A 2 -30.15 30.78 -12.36
CA SER A 2 -29.16 31.80 -11.95
C SER A 2 -27.75 31.33 -12.22
N ASP A 3 -26.81 32.29 -12.37
CA ASP A 3 -25.40 31.97 -12.58
C ASP A 3 -24.83 31.08 -11.45
N GLU A 4 -25.29 31.30 -10.20
CA GLU A 4 -24.94 30.44 -9.05
C GLU A 4 -25.41 28.98 -9.19
N GLN A 5 -26.56 28.76 -9.83
CA GLN A 5 -27.08 27.40 -10.09
C GLN A 5 -26.27 26.69 -11.20
N ILE A 6 -25.80 27.45 -12.18
CA ILE A 6 -24.95 26.96 -13.25
C ILE A 6 -23.60 26.55 -12.67
N ASP A 7 -22.98 27.43 -11.86
CA ASP A 7 -21.70 27.15 -11.20
C ASP A 7 -21.78 25.94 -10.24
N TYR A 8 -22.89 25.79 -9.53
CA TYR A 8 -23.10 24.61 -8.67
C TYR A 8 -23.17 23.32 -9.48
N ILE A 9 -23.90 23.30 -10.60
CA ILE A 9 -24.01 22.11 -11.46
C ILE A 9 -22.68 21.78 -12.10
N VAL A 10 -21.97 22.77 -12.68
CA VAL A 10 -20.66 22.57 -13.32
C VAL A 10 -19.63 22.04 -12.31
N ASN A 11 -19.57 22.61 -11.12
CA ASN A 11 -18.64 22.14 -10.07
C ASN A 11 -19.02 20.75 -9.54
N HIS A 12 -20.31 20.39 -9.55
CA HIS A 12 -20.75 19.05 -9.13
C HIS A 12 -20.49 18.00 -10.19
N GLU A 13 -20.64 18.32 -11.47
CA GLU A 13 -20.29 17.45 -12.59
C GLU A 13 -18.77 17.24 -12.67
N ILE A 14 -17.97 18.29 -12.48
CA ILE A 14 -16.50 18.18 -12.40
C ILE A 14 -16.09 17.30 -11.22
N ALA A 15 -16.73 17.41 -10.06
CA ALA A 15 -16.45 16.58 -8.90
C ALA A 15 -16.84 15.09 -9.12
N LEU A 16 -17.81 14.82 -9.99
CA LEU A 16 -18.21 13.47 -10.37
C LEU A 16 -17.28 12.85 -11.44
N GLU A 17 -16.71 13.66 -12.32
CA GLU A 17 -15.70 13.22 -13.30
C GLU A 17 -14.37 12.88 -12.66
N ASP A 18 -13.98 13.55 -11.56
CA ASP A 18 -12.79 13.25 -10.76
C ASP A 18 -12.93 12.01 -9.85
N SER A 19 -14.11 11.42 -9.76
CA SER A 19 -14.30 10.17 -9.06
C SER A 19 -13.69 9.02 -9.88
N HIS A 20 -12.42 8.68 -9.62
CA HIS A 20 -11.81 7.49 -10.21
C HIS A 20 -12.71 6.27 -9.92
N PRO A 21 -13.16 5.54 -10.96
CA PRO A 21 -13.97 4.35 -10.75
C PRO A 21 -13.20 3.38 -9.87
N ARG A 22 -13.85 2.84 -8.84
CA ARG A 22 -13.27 1.80 -8.01
C ARG A 22 -12.91 0.64 -8.93
N GLY A 23 -11.62 0.30 -9.02
CA GLY A 23 -11.18 -0.85 -9.78
C GLY A 23 -11.94 -2.12 -9.35
N GLU A 24 -12.12 -3.05 -10.27
CA GLU A 24 -12.78 -4.31 -9.96
C GLU A 24 -12.10 -4.99 -8.77
N LYS A 25 -12.92 -5.51 -7.86
CA LYS A 25 -12.42 -6.27 -6.71
C LYS A 25 -11.85 -7.59 -7.23
N PRO A 26 -10.61 -7.98 -6.83
CA PRO A 26 -10.07 -9.30 -7.18
C PRO A 26 -11.01 -10.43 -6.73
N LYS A 27 -11.07 -11.50 -7.52
CA LYS A 27 -11.99 -12.61 -7.28
C LYS A 27 -11.38 -13.70 -6.37
N TYR A 28 -10.07 -13.86 -6.46
CA TYR A 28 -9.39 -14.98 -5.82
C TYR A 28 -8.42 -14.51 -4.75
N PHE A 29 -8.30 -15.32 -3.68
CA PHE A 29 -7.28 -15.12 -2.65
C PHE A 29 -5.87 -15.17 -3.28
N GLY A 30 -5.00 -14.24 -2.87
CA GLY A 30 -3.63 -14.13 -3.40
C GLY A 30 -3.51 -13.43 -4.76
N GLU A 31 -4.63 -13.05 -5.40
CA GLU A 31 -4.61 -12.33 -6.69
C GLU A 31 -4.02 -10.92 -6.55
N LEU A 32 -4.38 -10.21 -5.48
CA LEU A 32 -3.86 -8.87 -5.19
C LEU A 32 -3.73 -8.67 -3.68
N ILE A 33 -2.51 -8.43 -3.24
CA ILE A 33 -2.20 -8.13 -1.84
C ILE A 33 -1.75 -6.67 -1.74
N GLU A 34 -2.46 -5.88 -0.95
CA GLU A 34 -2.07 -4.51 -0.60
C GLU A 34 -1.02 -4.55 0.51
N GLN A 35 0.08 -3.79 0.37
CA GLN A 35 1.12 -3.63 1.40
C GLN A 35 1.31 -2.16 1.75
N ASP A 36 1.49 -1.89 3.05
CA ASP A 36 1.74 -0.54 3.55
C ASP A 36 2.48 -0.55 4.88
N GLY A 37 3.22 0.53 5.16
CA GLY A 37 3.87 0.77 6.44
C GLY A 37 3.17 1.90 7.20
N SER A 38 2.64 1.61 8.37
CA SER A 38 1.94 2.57 9.24
C SER A 38 2.81 2.99 10.41
N ILE A 39 3.28 4.24 10.39
CA ILE A 39 4.08 4.82 11.46
C ILE A 39 3.15 5.45 12.50
N HIS A 40 3.20 4.95 13.72
CA HIS A 40 2.36 5.41 14.82
C HIS A 40 3.01 5.11 16.18
N GLU A 41 2.50 5.71 17.27
CA GLU A 41 2.89 5.37 18.63
C GLU A 41 2.18 4.08 19.13
N TRP A 42 2.53 2.95 18.53
CA TRP A 42 1.86 1.68 18.78
C TRP A 42 1.99 1.21 20.24
N PHE A 43 3.16 1.41 20.84
CA PHE A 43 3.47 0.92 22.20
C PHE A 43 3.57 2.03 23.26
N GLY A 44 3.28 3.29 22.85
CA GLY A 44 3.41 4.46 23.73
C GLY A 44 4.83 5.04 23.81
N GLY A 45 4.92 6.36 23.87
CA GLY A 45 6.17 7.09 24.10
C GLY A 45 7.12 7.23 22.89
N PHE A 46 7.03 6.37 21.89
CA PHE A 46 7.86 6.44 20.68
C PHE A 46 7.13 5.87 19.46
N LYS A 47 7.47 6.38 18.29
CA LYS A 47 6.90 5.91 17.02
C LYS A 47 7.61 4.66 16.55
N THR A 48 6.83 3.67 16.10
CA THR A 48 7.28 2.48 15.41
C THR A 48 6.45 2.29 14.14
N CYS A 49 6.88 1.42 13.25
CA CYS A 49 6.18 1.12 12.01
C CYS A 49 5.54 -0.29 12.06
N LEU A 50 4.26 -0.36 11.79
CA LEU A 50 3.58 -1.60 11.48
C LEU A 50 3.63 -1.81 9.96
N HIS A 51 4.37 -2.81 9.50
CA HIS A 51 4.30 -3.30 8.13
C HIS A 51 3.13 -4.27 8.03
N LEU A 52 2.19 -4.01 7.14
CA LEU A 52 0.96 -4.76 7.01
C LEU A 52 0.76 -5.23 5.57
N ALA A 53 0.21 -6.42 5.40
CA ALA A 53 -0.24 -6.93 4.11
C ALA A 53 -1.64 -7.52 4.22
N ILE A 54 -2.52 -7.16 3.28
CA ILE A 54 -3.93 -7.56 3.26
C ILE A 54 -4.29 -8.10 1.88
N ASP A 55 -4.89 -9.28 1.83
CA ASP A 55 -5.50 -9.81 0.63
C ASP A 55 -6.77 -9.02 0.27
N LYS A 56 -6.78 -8.43 -0.93
CA LYS A 56 -7.88 -7.56 -1.36
C LYS A 56 -9.17 -8.29 -1.66
N ALA A 57 -9.09 -9.56 -2.06
CA ALA A 57 -10.26 -10.37 -2.38
C ALA A 57 -11.06 -10.73 -1.11
N THR A 58 -10.38 -11.14 -0.05
CA THR A 58 -11.00 -11.67 1.18
C THR A 58 -10.97 -10.69 2.35
N SER A 59 -10.16 -9.63 2.26
CA SER A 59 -9.86 -8.70 3.36
C SER A 59 -9.11 -9.37 4.53
N THR A 60 -8.44 -10.48 4.26
CA THR A 60 -7.65 -11.21 5.25
C THR A 60 -6.28 -10.56 5.40
N ILE A 61 -5.84 -10.35 6.64
CA ILE A 61 -4.47 -9.94 6.93
C ILE A 61 -3.58 -11.17 6.71
N VAL A 62 -2.65 -11.06 5.77
CA VAL A 62 -1.76 -12.15 5.36
C VAL A 62 -0.33 -12.00 5.88
N GLY A 63 0.00 -10.84 6.44
CA GLY A 63 1.27 -10.59 7.08
C GLY A 63 1.26 -9.30 7.88
N ALA A 64 1.95 -9.31 9.03
CA ALA A 64 2.12 -8.14 9.88
C ALA A 64 3.46 -8.23 10.63
N TYR A 65 4.19 -7.10 10.70
CA TYR A 65 5.47 -7.03 11.39
C TYR A 65 5.73 -5.62 11.92
N PHE A 66 6.13 -5.53 13.18
CA PHE A 66 6.56 -4.26 13.79
C PHE A 66 8.07 -4.08 13.65
N ASP A 67 8.48 -2.88 13.23
CA ASP A 67 9.88 -2.45 13.23
C ASP A 67 10.01 -1.04 13.82
N LYS A 68 11.22 -0.63 14.17
CA LYS A 68 11.49 0.72 14.72
C LYS A 68 11.09 1.84 13.75
N GLN A 69 11.23 1.58 12.48
CA GLN A 69 10.86 2.48 11.38
C GLN A 69 10.42 1.67 10.17
N GLU A 70 9.95 2.32 9.13
CA GLU A 70 9.65 1.65 7.87
C GLU A 70 10.95 1.22 7.18
N THR A 71 11.11 -0.09 7.00
CA THR A 71 12.33 -0.70 6.47
C THR A 71 12.04 -1.75 5.41
N LEU A 72 13.01 -1.97 4.52
CA LEU A 72 12.99 -3.09 3.58
C LEU A 72 12.93 -4.44 4.32
N ASN A 73 13.62 -4.56 5.45
CA ASN A 73 13.60 -5.76 6.28
C ASN A 73 12.20 -6.06 6.81
N GLY A 74 11.44 -5.05 7.25
CA GLY A 74 10.06 -5.21 7.68
C GLY A 74 9.16 -5.76 6.57
N TYR A 75 9.32 -5.25 5.34
CA TYR A 75 8.60 -5.79 4.18
C TYR A 75 9.01 -7.23 3.83
N TYR A 76 10.29 -7.59 3.99
CA TYR A 76 10.73 -8.97 3.80
C TYR A 76 10.15 -9.91 4.86
N HIS A 77 10.03 -9.49 6.12
CA HIS A 77 9.36 -10.29 7.15
C HIS A 77 7.90 -10.57 6.79
N VAL A 78 7.18 -9.55 6.32
CA VAL A 78 5.79 -9.69 5.86
C VAL A 78 5.72 -10.62 4.64
N PHE A 79 6.60 -10.43 3.65
CA PHE A 79 6.64 -11.28 2.46
C PHE A 79 6.93 -12.75 2.82
N HIS A 80 7.88 -12.98 3.72
CA HIS A 80 8.20 -14.34 4.21
C HIS A 80 7.00 -15.00 4.90
N GLN A 81 6.23 -14.26 5.73
CA GLN A 81 5.00 -14.77 6.33
C GLN A 81 3.98 -15.19 5.25
N ILE A 82 3.82 -14.40 4.20
CA ILE A 82 2.92 -14.71 3.09
C ILE A 82 3.37 -16.01 2.40
N LEU A 83 4.65 -16.11 2.05
CA LEU A 83 5.19 -17.28 1.34
C LEU A 83 5.01 -18.58 2.12
N ILE A 84 5.28 -18.56 3.44
CA ILE A 84 5.21 -19.77 4.28
C ILE A 84 3.75 -20.18 4.55
N ASN A 85 2.87 -19.22 4.80
CA ASN A 85 1.52 -19.54 5.25
C ASN A 85 0.52 -19.71 4.10
N TYR A 86 0.75 -19.02 2.97
CA TYR A 86 -0.23 -18.92 1.88
C TYR A 86 0.34 -19.26 0.52
N GLY A 87 1.67 -19.24 0.34
CA GLY A 87 2.33 -19.46 -0.93
C GLY A 87 2.64 -18.17 -1.68
N ILE A 88 2.94 -18.29 -2.98
CA ILE A 88 3.36 -17.18 -3.83
C ILE A 88 2.12 -16.41 -4.32
N PRO A 89 1.95 -15.12 -3.98
CA PRO A 89 0.86 -14.31 -4.50
C PRO A 89 1.09 -13.94 -5.97
N TYR A 90 0.02 -13.56 -6.65
CA TYR A 90 0.13 -13.10 -8.03
C TYR A 90 0.70 -11.68 -8.10
N LYS A 91 0.17 -10.74 -7.29
CA LYS A 91 0.53 -9.33 -7.36
C LYS A 91 0.56 -8.66 -5.98
N PHE A 92 1.56 -7.78 -5.79
CA PHE A 92 1.57 -6.78 -4.72
C PHE A 92 1.19 -5.40 -5.23
N LEU A 93 0.39 -4.67 -4.46
CA LEU A 93 0.10 -3.25 -4.64
C LEU A 93 0.68 -2.47 -3.46
N THR A 94 1.58 -1.54 -3.76
CA THR A 94 2.29 -0.73 -2.77
C THR A 94 2.22 0.75 -3.13
N ASP A 95 2.69 1.62 -2.26
CA ASP A 95 2.90 3.03 -2.62
C ASP A 95 4.21 3.24 -3.41
N ASN A 96 4.39 4.47 -3.91
CA ASN A 96 5.58 4.86 -4.69
C ASN A 96 6.81 5.17 -3.81
N ARG A 97 6.98 4.51 -2.67
CA ARG A 97 8.15 4.73 -1.82
C ARG A 97 9.43 4.16 -2.42
N THR A 98 10.57 4.69 -2.00
CA THR A 98 11.89 4.30 -2.50
C THR A 98 12.25 2.83 -2.26
N VAL A 99 11.60 2.19 -1.27
CA VAL A 99 11.74 0.75 -1.00
C VAL A 99 11.24 -0.09 -2.18
N PHE A 100 10.19 0.37 -2.85
CA PHE A 100 9.55 -0.36 -3.95
C PHE A 100 9.95 0.18 -5.31
N ASN A 101 10.26 1.47 -5.39
CA ASN A 101 10.54 2.14 -6.65
C ASN A 101 11.81 2.99 -6.55
N TYR A 102 12.80 2.70 -7.37
CA TYR A 102 14.03 3.47 -7.43
C TYR A 102 13.79 4.76 -8.24
N MET A 103 13.54 5.87 -7.56
CA MET A 103 13.64 7.18 -8.17
C MET A 103 15.05 7.72 -7.96
N SER A 104 15.82 7.86 -9.04
CA SER A 104 17.12 8.56 -8.99
C SER A 104 16.90 9.99 -8.48
N LEU A 105 17.49 10.32 -7.34
CA LEU A 105 17.48 11.68 -6.78
C LEU A 105 18.31 12.67 -7.62
N ASN A 106 19.05 12.19 -8.63
CA ASN A 106 19.86 13.01 -9.53
C ASN A 106 19.09 13.31 -10.81
N PRO A 107 18.70 14.59 -11.05
CA PRO A 107 17.96 14.98 -12.26
C PRO A 107 18.72 14.68 -13.56
N ASP A 108 20.07 14.71 -13.51
CA ASP A 108 20.94 14.45 -14.66
C ASP A 108 21.11 12.97 -15.00
N LYS A 109 20.72 12.07 -14.10
CA LYS A 109 20.71 10.61 -14.32
C LYS A 109 19.32 10.05 -14.63
N ARG A 110 18.41 10.88 -15.08
CA ARG A 110 17.13 10.44 -15.67
C ARG A 110 17.32 9.80 -17.06
N THR A 111 18.41 9.09 -17.22
CA THR A 111 18.55 8.18 -18.34
C THR A 111 17.57 7.02 -18.12
N SER A 112 16.92 6.69 -19.17
CA SER A 112 15.90 5.72 -19.46
C SER A 112 16.09 4.28 -18.93
N ASP A 113 16.79 4.06 -17.83
CA ASP A 113 16.92 2.76 -17.19
C ASP A 113 15.65 2.46 -16.39
N LYS A 114 14.60 2.12 -17.13
CA LYS A 114 13.38 1.48 -16.60
C LYS A 114 13.67 0.13 -15.94
N ASP A 115 14.93 -0.30 -15.92
CA ASP A 115 15.36 -1.62 -15.48
C ASP A 115 16.05 -1.64 -14.10
N VAL A 116 16.18 -0.51 -13.41
CA VAL A 116 16.73 -0.51 -12.05
C VAL A 116 15.65 -0.94 -11.07
N LEU A 117 15.58 -2.23 -10.83
CA LEU A 117 14.73 -2.81 -9.81
C LEU A 117 15.33 -2.49 -8.43
N THR A 118 14.45 -2.10 -7.49
CA THR A 118 14.81 -2.13 -6.07
C THR A 118 15.12 -3.57 -5.64
N GLN A 119 15.78 -3.75 -4.50
CA GLN A 119 16.02 -5.10 -3.95
C GLN A 119 14.70 -5.86 -3.75
N TYR A 120 13.64 -5.17 -3.31
CA TYR A 120 12.33 -5.78 -3.15
C TYR A 120 11.70 -6.18 -4.49
N GLY A 121 11.75 -5.30 -5.48
CA GLY A 121 11.28 -5.59 -6.84
C GLY A 121 12.03 -6.74 -7.49
N TYR A 122 13.34 -6.86 -7.24
CA TYR A 122 14.14 -8.00 -7.70
C TYR A 122 13.67 -9.32 -7.07
N ALA A 123 13.43 -9.34 -5.75
CA ALA A 123 12.92 -10.53 -5.07
C ALA A 123 11.54 -10.95 -5.60
N CYS A 124 10.63 -9.99 -5.81
CA CYS A 124 9.33 -10.24 -6.43
C CYS A 124 9.49 -10.87 -7.82
N LYS A 125 10.35 -10.28 -8.68
CA LYS A 125 10.61 -10.78 -10.04
C LYS A 125 11.15 -12.22 -10.04
N GLN A 126 12.07 -12.56 -9.13
CA GLN A 126 12.62 -13.91 -9.01
C GLN A 126 11.55 -14.96 -8.66
N LEU A 127 10.53 -14.56 -7.90
CA LEU A 127 9.43 -15.43 -7.50
C LEU A 127 8.23 -15.38 -8.47
N GLY A 128 8.31 -14.56 -9.52
CA GLY A 128 7.21 -14.39 -10.47
C GLY A 128 6.03 -13.57 -9.91
N VAL A 129 6.27 -12.77 -8.86
CA VAL A 129 5.27 -11.88 -8.28
C VAL A 129 5.30 -10.53 -9.00
N GLU A 130 4.16 -10.06 -9.48
CA GLU A 130 4.03 -8.71 -10.02
C GLU A 130 4.10 -7.68 -8.90
N LEU A 131 4.86 -6.60 -9.09
CA LEU A 131 4.91 -5.46 -8.17
C LEU A 131 4.34 -4.23 -8.86
N GLU A 132 3.19 -3.77 -8.39
CA GLU A 132 2.53 -2.54 -8.85
C GLU A 132 2.65 -1.47 -7.79
N THR A 133 3.09 -0.27 -8.20
CA THR A 133 3.18 0.88 -7.31
C THR A 133 2.15 1.93 -7.70
N THR A 134 1.52 2.56 -6.73
CA THR A 134 0.52 3.60 -6.98
C THR A 134 0.71 4.81 -6.07
N SER A 135 0.49 6.00 -6.62
CA SER A 135 0.36 7.25 -5.86
C SER A 135 -1.11 7.54 -5.47
N VAL A 136 -2.05 6.74 -6.00
CA VAL A 136 -3.48 6.95 -5.80
C VAL A 136 -3.92 6.28 -4.50
N SER A 137 -4.22 7.06 -3.47
CA SER A 137 -4.70 6.58 -2.17
C SER A 137 -5.94 5.68 -2.28
N GLN A 138 -6.87 6.02 -3.16
CA GLN A 138 -8.11 5.24 -3.39
C GLN A 138 -7.84 3.79 -3.83
N ALA A 139 -6.73 3.55 -4.52
CA ALA A 139 -6.36 2.19 -4.95
C ALA A 139 -6.00 1.29 -3.75
N LYS A 140 -5.53 1.87 -2.63
CA LYS A 140 -5.14 1.19 -1.38
C LYS A 140 -6.14 1.39 -0.22
N GLY A 141 -7.37 1.75 -0.52
CA GLY A 141 -8.37 2.10 0.48
C GLY A 141 -8.69 1.00 1.51
N LEU A 142 -8.40 -0.27 1.23
CA LEU A 142 -8.60 -1.35 2.19
C LEU A 142 -7.53 -1.30 3.29
N ILE A 143 -6.26 -1.27 2.93
CA ILE A 143 -5.15 -1.26 3.90
C ILE A 143 -5.12 0.05 4.71
N GLU A 144 -5.41 1.19 4.10
CA GLU A 144 -5.51 2.49 4.79
C GLU A 144 -6.60 2.47 5.86
N ARG A 145 -7.77 1.92 5.55
CA ARG A 145 -8.89 1.77 6.48
C ARG A 145 -8.55 0.83 7.63
N THR A 146 -7.86 -0.27 7.34
CA THR A 146 -7.41 -1.23 8.35
C THR A 146 -6.37 -0.61 9.26
N ASN A 147 -5.40 0.13 8.72
CA ASN A 147 -4.42 0.89 9.51
C ASN A 147 -5.12 1.89 10.44
N GLY A 148 -6.11 2.64 9.95
CA GLY A 148 -6.91 3.56 10.77
C GLY A 148 -7.65 2.84 11.92
N THR A 149 -8.24 1.68 11.65
CA THR A 149 -8.90 0.85 12.66
C THR A 149 -7.90 0.38 13.72
N PHE A 150 -6.72 -0.07 13.32
CA PHE A 150 -5.68 -0.52 14.23
C PHE A 150 -5.13 0.62 15.09
N GLN A 151 -4.89 1.80 14.52
CA GLN A 151 -4.48 2.98 15.28
C GLN A 151 -5.49 3.37 16.36
N GLY A 152 -6.79 3.19 16.10
CA GLY A 152 -7.84 3.50 17.07
C GLY A 152 -8.05 2.42 18.14
N ARG A 153 -7.78 1.14 17.87
CA ARG A 153 -8.12 0.01 18.74
C ARG A 153 -6.91 -0.78 19.24
N LEU A 154 -6.03 -1.21 18.34
CA LEU A 154 -4.90 -2.07 18.68
C LEU A 154 -3.92 -1.40 19.64
N VAL A 155 -3.77 -0.09 19.54
CA VAL A 155 -2.92 0.70 20.44
C VAL A 155 -3.36 0.56 21.91
N SER A 156 -4.67 0.54 22.16
CA SER A 156 -5.21 0.37 23.53
C SER A 156 -4.94 -1.04 24.06
N GLU A 157 -5.02 -2.04 23.20
CA GLU A 157 -4.75 -3.45 23.58
C GLU A 157 -3.25 -3.72 23.81
N LEU A 158 -2.38 -3.08 23.04
CA LEU A 158 -0.92 -3.27 23.16
C LEU A 158 -0.30 -2.54 24.39
N ARG A 159 -1.04 -1.62 25.01
CA ARG A 159 -0.57 -0.85 26.17
C ARG A 159 -1.04 -1.41 27.52
N LEU A 160 -1.78 -2.50 27.50
CA LEU A 160 -2.16 -3.24 28.70
C LEU A 160 -1.02 -4.14 29.16
#